data_d9d8eeac932fe54fe8717cf84530664e
#
_entry.id   d9d8eeac932fe54fe8717cf84530664e
#
_cell.length_a   1.000
_cell.length_b   1.000
_cell.length_c   1.000
_cell.angle_alpha   90.00
_cell.angle_beta   90.00
_cell.angle_gamma   90.00
#
_symmetry.space_group_name_H-M   'P 1'
#
loop_
_entity.id
_entity.type
_entity.pdbx_description
1 polymer ?
#
loop_
_entity_poly.entity_id
_entity_poly.type
_entity_poly.pdbx_seq_one_letter_code
_entity_poly.pdbx_strand_id
1 'polypeptide(L)'
;MIIKFENHNKQLALTLFLLFIFLINLSIEYNKYLDFIDEEVYEVKAEVLNIYEKPTNNILRLKSQNFDFFANINKSEDIKKSDMLSMAIISLDVSFLYYLKGFYTKIIYFNKIEKTPKFIDKIIIKINSNHEDEMIKELFQTLFLGTSISKELRDICTNYGISHVIALSGFHL
;
A
#
# COMPACT_ATOMS: atom_id res chain seq x y z
N MET A 1 -23.94 -43.13 -13.13
CA MET A 1 -23.20 -42.47 -14.22
C MET A 1 -23.64 -41.01 -14.46
N ILE A 2 -24.91 -40.65 -14.23
CA ILE A 2 -25.49 -39.29 -14.46
C ILE A 2 -24.91 -38.21 -13.54
N ILE A 3 -24.66 -38.52 -12.27
CA ILE A 3 -24.16 -37.55 -11.28
C ILE A 3 -22.72 -37.02 -11.59
N LYS A 4 -21.90 -37.82 -12.26
CA LYS A 4 -20.52 -37.45 -12.62
C LYS A 4 -20.47 -36.43 -13.76
N PHE A 5 -21.42 -36.48 -14.69
CA PHE A 5 -21.54 -35.54 -15.81
C PHE A 5 -22.02 -34.16 -15.39
N GLU A 6 -22.97 -34.08 -14.45
CA GLU A 6 -23.51 -32.82 -13.93
C GLU A 6 -22.45 -32.04 -13.19
N ASN A 7 -21.57 -32.70 -12.42
CA ASN A 7 -20.48 -32.08 -11.68
C ASN A 7 -19.38 -31.54 -12.64
N HIS A 8 -19.12 -32.21 -13.75
CA HIS A 8 -18.16 -31.79 -14.76
C HIS A 8 -18.59 -30.50 -15.48
N ASN A 9 -19.86 -30.40 -15.85
CA ASN A 9 -20.41 -29.20 -16.48
C ASN A 9 -20.41 -27.99 -15.55
N LYS A 10 -20.70 -28.18 -14.25
CA LYS A 10 -20.60 -27.11 -13.23
C LYS A 10 -19.16 -26.64 -13.05
N GLN A 11 -18.20 -27.55 -13.02
CA GLN A 11 -16.77 -27.20 -12.95
C GLN A 11 -16.32 -26.45 -14.20
N LEU A 12 -16.72 -26.89 -15.39
CA LEU A 12 -16.40 -26.20 -16.63
C LEU A 12 -16.99 -24.80 -16.67
N ALA A 13 -18.25 -24.61 -16.26
CA ALA A 13 -18.92 -23.33 -16.21
C ALA A 13 -18.20 -22.37 -15.21
N LEU A 14 -17.79 -22.87 -14.03
CA LEU A 14 -17.03 -22.10 -13.06
C LEU A 14 -15.67 -21.66 -13.62
N THR A 15 -14.95 -22.58 -14.29
CA THR A 15 -13.65 -22.27 -14.90
C THR A 15 -13.79 -21.21 -15.99
N LEU A 16 -14.79 -21.31 -16.84
CA LEU A 16 -15.06 -20.30 -17.88
C LEU A 16 -15.43 -18.95 -17.27
N PHE A 17 -16.21 -18.93 -16.20
CA PHE A 17 -16.57 -17.72 -15.48
C PHE A 17 -15.34 -17.05 -14.87
N LEU A 18 -14.45 -17.80 -14.21
CA LEU A 18 -13.20 -17.26 -13.66
C LEU A 18 -12.27 -16.74 -14.75
N LEU A 19 -12.17 -17.46 -15.88
CA LEU A 19 -11.42 -17.01 -17.05
C LEU A 19 -11.97 -15.69 -17.60
N PHE A 20 -13.28 -15.55 -17.67
CA PHE A 20 -13.94 -14.33 -18.12
C PHE A 20 -13.63 -13.15 -17.22
N ILE A 21 -13.70 -13.32 -15.88
CA ILE A 21 -13.32 -12.29 -14.91
C ILE A 21 -11.84 -11.91 -15.08
N PHE A 22 -10.96 -12.92 -15.26
CA PHE A 22 -9.54 -12.67 -15.48
C PHE A 22 -9.28 -11.83 -16.73
N LEU A 23 -9.95 -12.13 -17.84
CA LEU A 23 -9.81 -11.38 -19.09
C LEU A 23 -10.31 -9.94 -18.96
N ILE A 24 -11.41 -9.72 -18.22
CA ILE A 24 -11.90 -8.37 -17.94
C ILE A 24 -10.85 -7.59 -17.14
N ASN A 25 -10.32 -8.15 -16.05
CA ASN A 25 -9.29 -7.48 -15.26
C ASN A 25 -8.03 -7.19 -16.08
N LEU A 26 -7.60 -8.14 -16.92
CA LEU A 26 -6.46 -7.95 -17.80
C LEU A 26 -6.69 -6.81 -18.80
N SER A 27 -7.90 -6.71 -19.34
CA SER A 27 -8.29 -5.62 -20.27
C SER A 27 -8.27 -4.25 -19.57
N ILE A 28 -8.75 -4.19 -18.32
CA ILE A 28 -8.71 -2.95 -17.52
C ILE A 28 -7.25 -2.53 -17.27
N GLU A 29 -6.38 -3.45 -16.87
CA GLU A 29 -4.96 -3.15 -16.65
C GLU A 29 -4.24 -2.78 -17.95
N TYR A 30 -4.62 -3.39 -19.06
CA TYR A 30 -4.05 -3.03 -20.37
C TYR A 30 -4.44 -1.60 -20.80
N ASN A 31 -5.67 -1.17 -20.55
CA ASN A 31 -6.07 0.21 -20.83
C ASN A 31 -5.29 1.21 -19.98
N LYS A 32 -5.10 0.95 -18.69
CA LYS A 32 -4.26 1.79 -17.82
C LYS A 32 -2.80 1.86 -18.32
N TYR A 33 -2.30 0.74 -18.83
CA TYR A 33 -0.97 0.70 -19.45
C TYR A 33 -0.90 1.55 -20.73
N LEU A 34 -1.93 1.53 -21.58
CA LEU A 34 -1.98 2.39 -22.76
C LEU A 34 -1.95 3.88 -22.39
N ASP A 35 -2.74 4.28 -21.39
CA ASP A 35 -2.73 5.64 -20.84
C ASP A 35 -1.33 6.02 -20.30
N PHE A 36 -0.62 5.06 -19.69
CA PHE A 36 0.72 5.28 -19.15
C PHE A 36 1.77 5.51 -20.26
N ILE A 37 1.70 4.80 -21.38
CA ILE A 37 2.69 4.91 -22.47
C ILE A 37 2.32 5.94 -23.53
N ASP A 38 1.14 6.56 -23.45
CA ASP A 38 0.69 7.56 -24.43
C ASP A 38 1.57 8.83 -24.44
N GLU A 39 2.16 9.17 -23.28
CA GLU A 39 3.08 10.28 -23.11
C GLU A 39 4.51 9.76 -22.83
N GLU A 40 5.55 10.41 -23.42
CA GLU A 40 6.95 10.07 -23.15
C GLU A 40 7.33 10.32 -21.68
N VAL A 41 6.70 11.32 -21.06
CA VAL A 41 6.90 11.74 -19.67
C VAL A 41 5.58 11.67 -18.94
N TYR A 42 5.51 10.77 -17.97
CA TYR A 42 4.30 10.55 -17.21
C TYR A 42 4.40 11.17 -15.80
N GLU A 43 3.44 12.02 -15.44
CA GLU A 43 3.35 12.58 -14.10
C GLU A 43 2.66 11.62 -13.15
N VAL A 44 3.30 11.31 -12.02
CA VAL A 44 2.80 10.35 -11.05
C VAL A 44 3.01 10.79 -9.62
N LYS A 45 2.03 10.48 -8.76
CA LYS A 45 2.17 10.55 -7.31
C LYS A 45 2.43 9.16 -6.78
N ALA A 46 3.52 8.99 -6.02
CA ALA A 46 3.94 7.70 -5.51
C ALA A 46 4.44 7.77 -4.08
N GLU A 47 4.16 6.73 -3.31
CA GLU A 47 4.66 6.53 -1.95
C GLU A 47 5.97 5.75 -2.00
N VAL A 48 6.97 6.17 -1.25
CA VAL A 48 8.24 5.47 -1.09
C VAL A 48 8.03 4.25 -0.19
N LEU A 49 8.03 3.06 -0.78
CA LEU A 49 7.87 1.81 -0.03
C LEU A 49 9.17 1.36 0.62
N ASN A 50 10.29 1.54 -0.09
CA ASN A 50 11.61 1.15 0.41
C ASN A 50 12.72 1.94 -0.27
N ILE A 51 13.87 2.02 0.40
CA ILE A 51 15.09 2.68 -0.07
C ILE A 51 16.21 1.65 -0.01
N TYR A 52 16.84 1.36 -1.14
CA TYR A 52 17.99 0.47 -1.26
C TYR A 52 19.24 1.31 -1.47
N GLU A 53 20.09 1.36 -0.47
CA GLU A 53 21.35 2.08 -0.53
C GLU A 53 22.36 1.36 -1.43
N LYS A 54 22.97 2.11 -2.36
CA LYS A 54 24.04 1.64 -3.23
C LYS A 54 25.27 2.55 -3.05
N PRO A 55 26.46 2.17 -3.50
CA PRO A 55 27.66 2.99 -3.30
C PRO A 55 27.55 4.42 -3.84
N THR A 56 26.95 4.60 -5.01
CA THR A 56 26.87 5.89 -5.73
C THR A 56 25.53 6.60 -5.61
N ASN A 57 24.43 5.85 -5.49
CA ASN A 57 23.06 6.36 -5.51
C ASN A 57 22.14 5.50 -4.66
N ASN A 58 20.93 5.96 -4.39
CA ASN A 58 19.89 5.17 -3.78
C ASN A 58 18.89 4.71 -4.83
N ILE A 59 18.35 3.50 -4.67
CA ILE A 59 17.24 3.02 -5.48
C ILE A 59 15.99 3.09 -4.62
N LEU A 60 14.99 3.83 -5.08
CA LEU A 60 13.68 3.89 -4.45
C LEU A 60 12.78 2.82 -5.05
N ARG A 61 12.07 2.07 -4.19
CA ARG A 61 10.90 1.33 -4.60
C ARG A 61 9.68 2.20 -4.32
N LEU A 62 8.92 2.50 -5.34
CA LEU A 62 7.83 3.46 -5.34
C LEU A 62 6.54 2.76 -5.72
N LYS A 63 5.46 3.16 -5.07
CA LYS A 63 4.12 2.67 -5.36
C LYS A 63 3.22 3.83 -5.75
N SER A 64 2.72 3.79 -6.96
CA SER A 64 1.66 4.67 -7.43
C SER A 64 0.28 4.02 -7.20
N GLN A 65 -0.78 4.68 -7.63
CA GLN A 65 -2.13 4.13 -7.59
C GLN A 65 -2.29 2.91 -8.53
N ASN A 66 -1.61 2.91 -9.67
CA ASN A 66 -1.82 1.94 -10.75
C ASN A 66 -0.69 0.92 -10.89
N PHE A 67 0.55 1.25 -10.47
CA PHE A 67 1.73 0.39 -10.67
C PHE A 67 2.81 0.64 -9.62
N ASP A 68 3.68 -0.34 -9.46
CA ASP A 68 4.93 -0.23 -8.69
C ASP A 68 6.10 0.00 -9.65
N PHE A 69 7.09 0.79 -9.23
CA PHE A 69 8.28 1.02 -10.03
C PHE A 69 9.51 1.31 -9.17
N PHE A 70 10.68 1.26 -9.81
CA PHE A 70 11.97 1.56 -9.20
C PHE A 70 12.61 2.74 -9.91
N ALA A 71 13.25 3.61 -9.16
CA ALA A 71 13.96 4.74 -9.73
C ALA A 71 15.21 5.07 -8.93
N ASN A 72 16.24 5.56 -9.63
CA ASN A 72 17.49 6.01 -9.02
C ASN A 72 17.34 7.45 -8.55
N ILE A 73 17.93 7.74 -7.38
CA ILE A 73 18.01 9.07 -6.82
C ILE A 73 19.40 9.34 -6.23
N ASN A 74 19.80 10.60 -6.20
CA ASN A 74 21.04 10.99 -5.57
C ASN A 74 20.97 10.81 -4.04
N LYS A 75 22.09 10.45 -3.43
CA LYS A 75 22.18 10.30 -1.96
C LYS A 75 22.01 11.60 -1.19
N SER A 76 22.20 12.74 -1.84
CA SER A 76 22.02 14.07 -1.23
C SER A 76 20.57 14.42 -0.91
N GLU A 77 19.62 13.66 -1.47
CA GLU A 77 18.20 13.92 -1.29
C GLU A 77 17.68 13.32 0.03
N ASP A 78 17.11 14.17 0.88
CA ASP A 78 16.49 13.72 2.14
C ASP A 78 15.10 13.11 1.89
N ILE A 79 15.10 11.86 1.41
CA ILE A 79 13.89 11.07 1.21
C ILE A 79 13.85 9.95 2.23
N LYS A 80 12.67 9.77 2.82
CA LYS A 80 12.41 8.75 3.84
C LYS A 80 11.35 7.76 3.36
N LYS A 81 11.36 6.58 3.97
CA LYS A 81 10.30 5.60 3.77
C LYS A 81 8.95 6.22 4.14
N SER A 82 7.94 5.93 3.35
CA SER A 82 6.59 6.48 3.44
C SER A 82 6.42 7.95 3.02
N ASP A 83 7.46 8.62 2.53
CA ASP A 83 7.29 9.92 1.90
C ASP A 83 6.40 9.78 0.66
N MET A 84 5.57 10.81 0.41
CA MET A 84 4.82 10.95 -0.82
C MET A 84 5.56 11.90 -1.76
N LEU A 85 5.76 11.46 -2.98
CA LEU A 85 6.47 12.23 -4.01
C LEU A 85 5.53 12.45 -5.19
N SER A 86 5.51 13.68 -5.70
CA SER A 86 4.99 14.00 -7.03
C SER A 86 6.17 14.08 -7.96
N MET A 87 6.17 13.32 -9.03
CA MET A 87 7.33 13.21 -9.92
C MET A 87 6.93 12.99 -11.37
N ALA A 88 7.83 13.34 -12.25
CA ALA A 88 7.76 13.00 -13.68
C ALA A 88 8.76 11.89 -13.98
N ILE A 89 8.28 10.83 -14.60
CA ILE A 89 9.04 9.64 -14.97
C ILE A 89 8.98 9.37 -16.45
N ILE A 90 9.99 8.67 -16.98
CA ILE A 90 10.01 8.25 -18.38
C ILE A 90 9.21 6.97 -18.52
N SER A 91 8.19 6.99 -19.39
CA SER A 91 7.31 5.85 -19.69
C SER A 91 7.76 5.04 -20.91
N LEU A 92 8.66 5.60 -21.72
CA LEU A 92 9.20 4.94 -22.92
C LEU A 92 9.84 3.58 -22.61
N ASP A 93 9.67 2.64 -23.55
CA ASP A 93 10.27 1.31 -23.53
C ASP A 93 9.82 0.38 -22.37
N VAL A 94 8.76 0.74 -21.65
CA VAL A 94 8.17 -0.14 -20.65
C VAL A 94 7.16 -1.08 -21.32
N SER A 95 7.47 -2.37 -21.36
CA SER A 95 6.50 -3.37 -21.85
C SER A 95 5.37 -3.61 -20.85
N PHE A 96 4.20 -4.07 -21.32
CA PHE A 96 3.06 -4.36 -20.47
C PHE A 96 3.39 -5.35 -19.33
N LEU A 97 4.24 -6.35 -19.59
CA LEU A 97 4.63 -7.31 -18.58
C LEU A 97 5.47 -6.67 -17.45
N TYR A 98 6.36 -5.74 -17.81
CA TYR A 98 7.13 -4.98 -16.81
C TYR A 98 6.25 -3.99 -16.06
N TYR A 99 5.29 -3.36 -16.72
CA TYR A 99 4.30 -2.51 -16.06
C TYR A 99 3.54 -3.27 -14.96
N LEU A 100 3.13 -4.53 -15.20
CA LEU A 100 2.44 -5.35 -14.21
C LEU A 100 3.34 -5.85 -13.06
N LYS A 101 4.62 -6.11 -13.33
CA LYS A 101 5.56 -6.67 -12.35
C LYS A 101 6.36 -5.63 -11.57
N GLY A 102 6.32 -4.38 -12.01
CA GLY A 102 7.21 -3.31 -11.59
C GLY A 102 8.41 -3.16 -12.53
N PHE A 103 8.73 -1.93 -12.86
CA PHE A 103 9.76 -1.57 -13.84
C PHE A 103 10.75 -0.56 -13.28
N TYR A 104 11.90 -0.41 -13.95
CA TYR A 104 12.86 0.65 -13.68
C TYR A 104 12.63 1.81 -14.60
N THR A 105 12.65 3.03 -14.05
CA THR A 105 12.54 4.25 -14.83
C THR A 105 13.47 5.35 -14.31
N LYS A 106 13.64 6.42 -15.09
CA LYS A 106 14.35 7.62 -14.68
C LYS A 106 13.35 8.67 -14.21
N ILE A 107 13.66 9.30 -13.10
CA ILE A 107 12.96 10.50 -12.62
C ILE A 107 13.57 11.70 -13.33
N ILE A 108 12.72 12.55 -13.91
CA ILE A 108 13.11 13.81 -14.52
C ILE A 108 13.16 14.90 -13.46
N TYR A 109 12.08 15.01 -12.69
CA TYR A 109 11.99 15.88 -11.51
C TYR A 109 11.05 15.24 -10.47
N PHE A 110 11.19 15.64 -9.23
CA PHE A 110 10.27 15.27 -8.16
C PHE A 110 10.16 16.38 -7.12
N ASN A 111 9.04 16.39 -6.42
CA ASN A 111 8.79 17.22 -5.26
C ASN A 111 8.17 16.37 -4.14
N LYS A 112 8.57 16.60 -2.89
CA LYS A 112 7.85 16.05 -1.75
C LYS A 112 6.50 16.73 -1.64
N ILE A 113 5.47 15.94 -1.45
CA ILE A 113 4.11 16.40 -1.19
C ILE A 113 3.65 15.90 0.18
N GLU A 114 2.81 16.69 0.83
CA GLU A 114 2.19 16.24 2.08
C GLU A 114 1.34 15.00 1.82
N LYS A 115 1.51 14.01 2.68
CA LYS A 115 0.72 12.78 2.62
C LYS A 115 -0.72 13.10 3.00
N THR A 116 -1.64 12.83 2.08
CA THR A 116 -3.06 12.88 2.44
C THR A 116 -3.33 11.87 3.55
N PRO A 117 -3.83 12.30 4.72
CA PRO A 117 -4.01 11.40 5.84
C PRO A 117 -4.97 10.27 5.47
N LYS A 118 -4.52 9.03 5.62
CA LYS A 118 -5.35 7.83 5.47
C LYS A 118 -6.47 7.86 6.52
N PHE A 119 -7.48 7.03 6.36
CA PHE A 119 -8.59 6.94 7.33
C PHE A 119 -8.09 6.68 8.76
N ILE A 120 -7.09 5.80 8.90
CA ILE A 120 -6.43 5.51 10.20
C ILE A 120 -5.77 6.75 10.78
N ASP A 121 -5.04 7.53 9.97
CA ASP A 121 -4.39 8.76 10.42
C ASP A 121 -5.41 9.79 10.92
N LYS A 122 -6.56 9.88 10.26
CA LYS A 122 -7.68 10.74 10.70
C LYS A 122 -8.24 10.31 12.05
N ILE A 123 -8.34 9.00 12.30
CA ILE A 123 -8.75 8.47 13.61
C ILE A 123 -7.70 8.81 14.67
N ILE A 124 -6.41 8.62 14.39
CA ILE A 124 -5.33 8.96 15.31
C ILE A 124 -5.35 10.45 15.65
N ILE A 125 -5.47 11.32 14.62
CA ILE A 125 -5.57 12.77 14.83
C ILE A 125 -6.78 13.09 15.72
N LYS A 126 -7.92 12.45 15.48
CA LYS A 126 -9.13 12.66 16.28
C LYS A 126 -8.98 12.18 17.73
N ILE A 127 -8.34 11.04 17.96
CA ILE A 127 -8.03 10.55 19.31
C ILE A 127 -7.11 11.57 20.01
N ASN A 128 -6.02 11.97 19.35
CA ASN A 128 -5.02 12.87 19.91
C ASN A 128 -5.58 14.27 20.20
N SER A 129 -6.55 14.75 19.42
CA SER A 129 -7.19 16.06 19.65
C SER A 129 -8.21 16.07 20.78
N ASN A 130 -8.78 14.89 21.09
CA ASN A 130 -9.85 14.80 22.10
C ASN A 130 -9.35 14.42 23.50
N HIS A 131 -8.12 14.00 23.62
CA HIS A 131 -7.52 13.57 24.90
C HIS A 131 -6.16 14.25 25.07
N GLU A 132 -5.86 14.69 26.29
CA GLU A 132 -4.57 15.28 26.65
C GLU A 132 -3.61 14.23 27.21
N ASP A 133 -4.14 13.25 27.93
CA ASP A 133 -3.38 12.18 28.57
C ASP A 133 -2.88 11.16 27.54
N GLU A 134 -1.56 10.97 27.49
CA GLU A 134 -0.89 10.06 26.54
C GLU A 134 -1.30 8.60 26.74
N MET A 135 -1.56 8.18 27.98
CA MET A 135 -1.98 6.83 28.30
C MET A 135 -3.41 6.54 27.80
N ILE A 136 -4.29 7.55 27.90
CA ILE A 136 -5.65 7.47 27.33
C ILE A 136 -5.59 7.43 25.80
N LYS A 137 -4.73 8.23 25.18
CA LYS A 137 -4.51 8.19 23.72
C LYS A 137 -4.05 6.81 23.28
N GLU A 138 -3.05 6.26 23.94
CA GLU A 138 -2.51 4.92 23.67
C GLU A 138 -3.59 3.85 23.82
N LEU A 139 -4.39 3.89 24.90
CA LEU A 139 -5.49 2.97 25.13
C LEU A 139 -6.50 2.99 23.97
N PHE A 140 -6.94 4.17 23.56
CA PHE A 140 -7.88 4.30 22.44
C PHE A 140 -7.28 3.85 21.11
N GLN A 141 -6.02 4.17 20.83
CA GLN A 141 -5.33 3.71 19.63
C GLN A 141 -5.22 2.18 19.61
N THR A 142 -4.88 1.57 20.76
CA THR A 142 -4.82 0.11 20.88
C THR A 142 -6.20 -0.53 20.66
N LEU A 143 -7.24 0.01 21.29
CA LEU A 143 -8.60 -0.54 21.19
C LEU A 143 -9.20 -0.42 19.78
N PHE A 144 -9.00 0.70 19.08
CA PHE A 144 -9.63 0.96 17.79
C PHE A 144 -8.77 0.61 16.58
N LEU A 145 -7.44 0.62 16.74
CA LEU A 145 -6.51 0.45 15.62
C LEU A 145 -5.59 -0.77 15.77
N GLY A 146 -5.67 -1.48 16.89
CA GLY A 146 -4.83 -2.65 17.17
C GLY A 146 -3.32 -2.30 17.28
N THR A 147 -2.98 -1.09 17.69
CA THR A 147 -1.58 -0.70 17.91
C THR A 147 -0.98 -1.42 19.11
N SER A 148 0.35 -1.59 19.12
CA SER A 148 1.05 -2.19 20.24
C SER A 148 0.85 -1.37 21.52
N ILE A 149 0.68 -2.06 22.66
CA ILE A 149 0.50 -1.47 23.98
C ILE A 149 1.84 -1.41 24.73
N SER A 150 2.12 -0.29 25.40
CA SER A 150 3.25 -0.17 26.30
C SER A 150 3.15 -1.12 27.49
N LYS A 151 4.29 -1.45 28.12
CA LYS A 151 4.31 -2.29 29.29
C LYS A 151 3.53 -1.66 30.45
N GLU A 152 3.68 -0.35 30.63
CA GLU A 152 3.03 0.39 31.72
C GLU A 152 1.51 0.34 31.60
N LEU A 153 0.95 0.64 30.43
CA LEU A 153 -0.49 0.56 30.20
C LEU A 153 -1.01 -0.87 30.32
N ARG A 154 -0.22 -1.87 29.88
CA ARG A 154 -0.57 -3.31 30.04
C ARG A 154 -0.69 -3.70 31.51
N ASP A 155 0.27 -3.27 32.33
CA ASP A 155 0.27 -3.60 33.76
C ASP A 155 -0.94 -2.95 34.48
N ILE A 156 -1.27 -1.71 34.11
CA ILE A 156 -2.47 -1.02 34.60
C ILE A 156 -3.75 -1.80 34.20
N CYS A 157 -3.90 -2.14 32.93
CA CYS A 157 -5.04 -2.87 32.43
C CYS A 157 -5.19 -4.25 33.09
N THR A 158 -4.07 -4.90 33.45
CA THR A 158 -4.06 -6.16 34.18
C THR A 158 -4.57 -5.97 35.61
N ASN A 159 -4.09 -4.94 36.30
CA ASN A 159 -4.49 -4.62 37.66
C ASN A 159 -5.99 -4.27 37.77
N TYR A 160 -6.55 -3.63 36.75
CA TYR A 160 -8.00 -3.34 36.68
C TYR A 160 -8.84 -4.47 36.07
N GLY A 161 -8.24 -5.59 35.69
CA GLY A 161 -8.95 -6.76 35.14
C GLY A 161 -9.51 -6.56 33.74
N ILE A 162 -9.07 -5.54 32.99
CA ILE A 162 -9.55 -5.21 31.63
C ILE A 162 -8.62 -5.72 30.51
N SER A 163 -7.60 -6.51 30.83
CA SER A 163 -6.65 -7.06 29.84
C SER A 163 -7.34 -7.87 28.75
N HIS A 164 -8.46 -8.55 29.06
CA HIS A 164 -9.23 -9.33 28.08
C HIS A 164 -9.88 -8.45 27.00
N VAL A 165 -10.23 -7.20 27.31
CA VAL A 165 -10.79 -6.25 26.33
C VAL A 165 -9.74 -5.87 25.30
N ILE A 166 -8.50 -5.64 25.75
CA ILE A 166 -7.37 -5.33 24.89
C ILE A 166 -6.98 -6.55 24.02
N ALA A 167 -6.96 -7.75 24.63
CA ALA A 167 -6.68 -8.97 23.88
C ALA A 167 -7.72 -9.23 22.77
N LEU A 168 -8.99 -8.94 23.00
CA LEU A 168 -10.05 -9.07 22.00
C LEU A 168 -9.91 -8.03 20.86
N SER A 169 -9.52 -6.80 21.17
CA SER A 169 -9.31 -5.75 20.15
C SER A 169 -8.04 -5.97 19.33
N GLY A 170 -6.99 -6.56 19.93
CA GLY A 170 -5.72 -6.89 19.26
C GLY A 170 -5.77 -8.15 18.37
N PHE A 171 -6.89 -8.84 18.32
CA PHE A 171 -7.05 -10.09 17.56
C PHE A 171 -7.22 -9.87 16.04
N HIS A 172 -7.05 -8.64 15.58
CA HIS A 172 -7.08 -8.27 14.15
C HIS A 172 -5.68 -8.09 13.55
N LEU A 173 -4.68 -8.76 14.13
CA LEU A 173 -3.33 -8.84 13.58
C LEU A 173 -3.13 -10.16 12.84
#